data_d8ee46c761e60c9d5f30196ab10f9fa4
#
_entry.id   d8ee46c761e60c9d5f30196ab10f9fa4
#
_cell.length_a   1.000
_cell.length_b   1.000
_cell.length_c   1.000
_cell.angle_alpha   90.00
_cell.angle_beta   90.00
_cell.angle_gamma   90.00
#
_symmetry.space_group_name_H-M   'P 1'
#
loop_
_entity.id
_entity.type
_entity.pdbx_description
1 polymer ?
#
loop_
_entity_poly.entity_id
_entity_poly.type
_entity_poly.pdbx_seq_one_letter_code
_entity_poly.pdbx_strand_id
1 'polypeptide(L)'
;MRGRRPWQSNISDLMQKLSNQQLENLRISGRILASALREASSYVRPGITTMSLDEVAERALRRSGAIPSFKNYFVKGAGRFPASLCVSVNEELVHGIPHDQRVLKNGDIVSLDLGANYKGIFTDMAMTCGVGKIKLEDKKLISVTKNVLEQSIKILKPGMQIGDFGNFIENYIKNAGFVVIRDLVGHGVGLAPHTEPQVPNFGQKGKGIVIEEGMVLAIEPMVSTLSHEVKTAKDGWTIKMVQGQRCAHFEHTVLVTKTGAEVITK
;
A
#
# COMPACT_ATOMS: atom_id res chain seq x y z
N MET A 1 -32.59 -25.08 16.45
CA MET A 1 -31.77 -23.92 16.80
C MET A 1 -30.42 -24.08 16.11
N ARG A 2 -30.14 -23.34 15.03
CA ARG A 2 -28.84 -23.42 14.32
C ARG A 2 -27.89 -22.45 15.02
N GLY A 3 -26.87 -23.00 15.71
CA GLY A 3 -25.85 -22.22 16.43
C GLY A 3 -25.09 -21.31 15.47
N ARG A 4 -24.96 -20.03 15.85
CA ARG A 4 -24.10 -19.07 15.18
C ARG A 4 -22.64 -19.57 15.25
N ARG A 5 -21.95 -19.55 14.11
CA ARG A 5 -20.54 -19.95 14.07
C ARG A 5 -19.66 -18.92 14.80
N PRO A 6 -18.62 -19.30 15.55
CA PRO A 6 -17.87 -18.41 16.46
C PRO A 6 -17.14 -17.22 15.80
N TRP A 7 -17.07 -17.14 14.47
CA TRP A 7 -16.39 -16.07 13.70
C TRP A 7 -17.35 -15.03 13.10
N GLN A 8 -18.64 -15.02 13.53
CA GLN A 8 -19.63 -13.97 13.21
C GLN A 8 -19.75 -12.94 14.36
N SER A 9 -18.62 -12.58 15.04
CA SER A 9 -18.57 -11.33 15.78
C SER A 9 -18.78 -10.18 14.79
N ASN A 10 -19.73 -9.30 15.08
CA ASN A 10 -19.98 -8.11 14.27
C ASN A 10 -18.63 -7.37 14.12
N ILE A 11 -18.16 -7.17 12.89
CA ILE A 11 -16.93 -6.43 12.59
C ILE A 11 -17.03 -5.00 13.14
N SER A 12 -18.25 -4.44 13.26
CA SER A 12 -18.49 -3.17 13.94
C SER A 12 -18.00 -3.12 15.40
N ASP A 13 -17.95 -4.26 16.10
CA ASP A 13 -17.45 -4.35 17.49
C ASP A 13 -15.90 -4.43 17.55
N LEU A 14 -15.25 -4.74 16.41
CA LEU A 14 -13.78 -4.82 16.28
C LEU A 14 -13.16 -3.53 15.73
N MET A 15 -13.97 -2.63 15.15
CA MET A 15 -13.49 -1.39 14.53
C MET A 15 -13.78 -0.21 15.45
N GLN A 16 -12.77 0.20 16.20
CA GLN A 16 -12.85 1.41 17.00
C GLN A 16 -12.87 2.64 16.08
N LYS A 17 -14.01 3.35 16.01
CA LYS A 17 -14.10 4.61 15.25
C LYS A 17 -13.19 5.66 15.86
N LEU A 18 -12.47 6.37 14.99
CA LEU A 18 -11.59 7.46 15.43
C LEU A 18 -12.41 8.64 15.99
N SER A 19 -11.96 9.21 17.09
CA SER A 19 -12.49 10.47 17.61
C SER A 19 -12.19 11.64 16.66
N ASN A 20 -12.85 12.79 16.85
CA ASN A 20 -12.61 13.97 16.02
C ASN A 20 -11.13 14.41 16.05
N GLN A 21 -10.48 14.36 17.22
CA GLN A 21 -9.05 14.69 17.35
C GLN A 21 -8.18 13.68 16.60
N GLN A 22 -8.51 12.39 16.65
CA GLN A 22 -7.79 11.36 15.92
C GLN A 22 -7.99 11.49 14.40
N LEU A 23 -9.18 11.87 13.93
CA LEU A 23 -9.44 12.17 12.51
C LEU A 23 -8.62 13.38 12.01
N GLU A 24 -8.46 14.40 12.85
CA GLU A 24 -7.57 15.53 12.53
C GLU A 24 -6.11 15.07 12.44
N ASN A 25 -5.63 14.28 13.43
CA ASN A 25 -4.29 13.71 13.40
C ASN A 25 -4.09 12.79 12.18
N LEU A 26 -5.10 12.04 11.76
CA LEU A 26 -5.06 11.20 10.57
C LEU A 26 -4.80 12.03 9.31
N ARG A 27 -5.51 13.16 9.15
CA ARG A 27 -5.31 14.08 8.02
C ARG A 27 -3.92 14.72 8.06
N ILE A 28 -3.43 15.07 9.24
CA ILE A 28 -2.07 15.61 9.40
C ILE A 28 -1.04 14.53 9.05
N SER A 29 -1.18 13.31 9.60
CA SER A 29 -0.31 12.18 9.30
C SER A 29 -0.23 11.93 7.80
N GLY A 30 -1.39 11.88 7.11
CA GLY A 30 -1.44 11.64 5.67
C GLY A 30 -0.74 12.71 4.84
N ARG A 31 -0.92 14.00 5.17
CA ARG A 31 -0.20 15.08 4.48
C ARG A 31 1.32 15.01 4.70
N ILE A 32 1.76 14.72 5.92
CA ILE A 32 3.17 14.54 6.24
C ILE A 32 3.74 13.37 5.42
N LEU A 33 3.07 12.23 5.44
CA LEU A 33 3.48 11.04 4.72
C LEU A 33 3.58 11.28 3.21
N ALA A 34 2.53 11.85 2.61
CA ALA A 34 2.50 12.15 1.19
C ALA A 34 3.60 13.13 0.77
N SER A 35 3.91 14.13 1.62
CA SER A 35 5.03 15.06 1.38
C SER A 35 6.38 14.33 1.45
N ALA A 36 6.59 13.47 2.46
CA ALA A 36 7.82 12.73 2.64
C ALA A 36 8.08 11.73 1.48
N LEU A 37 7.03 11.02 1.05
CA LEU A 37 7.14 10.09 -0.06
C LEU A 37 7.40 10.80 -1.39
N ARG A 38 6.74 11.94 -1.65
CA ARG A 38 7.03 12.79 -2.82
C ARG A 38 8.46 13.33 -2.79
N GLU A 39 8.96 13.74 -1.62
CA GLU A 39 10.36 14.19 -1.48
C GLU A 39 11.30 13.03 -1.83
N ALA A 40 11.13 11.84 -1.25
CA ALA A 40 11.96 10.67 -1.59
C ALA A 40 11.88 10.30 -3.08
N SER A 41 10.67 10.32 -3.68
CA SER A 41 10.45 10.02 -5.08
C SER A 41 11.16 11.02 -6.03
N SER A 42 11.30 12.27 -5.64
CA SER A 42 11.98 13.31 -6.43
C SER A 42 13.49 13.05 -6.59
N TYR A 43 14.07 12.24 -5.71
CA TYR A 43 15.48 11.81 -5.80
C TYR A 43 15.67 10.56 -6.66
N VAL A 44 14.61 9.91 -7.13
CA VAL A 44 14.70 8.71 -7.96
C VAL A 44 15.36 9.05 -9.31
N ARG A 45 16.58 8.55 -9.49
CA ARG A 45 17.36 8.70 -10.73
C ARG A 45 18.41 7.60 -10.84
N PRO A 46 18.97 7.36 -12.03
CA PRO A 46 20.10 6.47 -12.16
C PRO A 46 21.29 6.93 -11.28
N GLY A 47 21.96 5.98 -10.64
CA GLY A 47 23.12 6.24 -9.77
C GLY A 47 22.79 6.49 -8.30
N ILE A 48 21.52 6.66 -7.91
CA ILE A 48 21.17 6.74 -6.48
C ILE A 48 21.11 5.35 -5.85
N THR A 49 21.49 5.22 -4.58
CA THR A 49 21.32 3.98 -3.82
C THR A 49 19.93 3.92 -3.21
N THR A 50 19.40 2.71 -2.99
CA THR A 50 18.12 2.55 -2.32
C THR A 50 18.16 3.03 -0.86
N MET A 51 19.31 2.91 -0.18
CA MET A 51 19.53 3.45 1.17
C MET A 51 19.41 4.98 1.19
N SER A 52 19.94 5.69 0.19
CA SER A 52 19.79 7.16 0.12
C SER A 52 18.33 7.61 0.04
N LEU A 53 17.45 6.82 -0.59
CA LEU A 53 16.00 7.11 -0.62
C LEU A 53 15.35 6.91 0.75
N ASP A 54 15.75 5.87 1.48
CA ASP A 54 15.33 5.63 2.87
C ASP A 54 15.70 6.80 3.78
N GLU A 55 16.95 7.25 3.72
CA GLU A 55 17.44 8.38 4.52
C GLU A 55 16.68 9.69 4.23
N VAL A 56 16.34 9.95 2.96
CA VAL A 56 15.52 11.10 2.57
C VAL A 56 14.13 11.00 3.18
N ALA A 57 13.48 9.84 3.05
CA ALA A 57 12.12 9.61 3.56
C ALA A 57 12.07 9.73 5.09
N GLU A 58 12.99 9.09 5.81
CA GLU A 58 13.05 9.15 7.27
C GLU A 58 13.28 10.59 7.76
N ARG A 59 14.22 11.30 7.17
CA ARG A 59 14.51 12.70 7.51
C ARG A 59 13.30 13.61 7.28
N ALA A 60 12.58 13.41 6.17
CA ALA A 60 11.38 14.19 5.86
C ALA A 60 10.25 13.95 6.86
N LEU A 61 9.98 12.69 7.24
CA LEU A 61 9.01 12.36 8.27
C LEU A 61 9.36 13.00 9.61
N ARG A 62 10.60 12.81 10.09
CA ARG A 62 11.05 13.31 11.39
C ARG A 62 11.04 14.83 11.47
N ARG A 63 11.44 15.52 10.42
CA ARG A 63 11.39 16.99 10.32
C ARG A 63 9.96 17.53 10.48
N SER A 64 8.97 16.74 10.05
CA SER A 64 7.55 17.09 10.14
C SER A 64 6.85 16.59 11.42
N GLY A 65 7.61 16.03 12.37
CA GLY A 65 7.10 15.56 13.66
C GLY A 65 6.43 14.19 13.64
N ALA A 66 6.56 13.43 12.54
CA ALA A 66 6.12 12.05 12.46
C ALA A 66 7.31 11.09 12.63
N ILE A 67 7.01 9.84 12.99
CA ILE A 67 7.97 8.74 13.03
C ILE A 67 7.63 7.69 11.96
N PRO A 68 8.65 7.04 11.35
CA PRO A 68 8.42 5.94 10.43
C PRO A 68 7.72 4.77 11.15
N SER A 69 6.65 4.23 10.57
CA SER A 69 5.92 3.12 11.18
C SER A 69 6.53 1.74 10.88
N PHE A 70 7.33 1.62 9.82
CA PHE A 70 7.94 0.34 9.43
C PHE A 70 9.25 0.04 10.15
N LYS A 71 10.04 1.06 10.47
CA LYS A 71 11.33 0.87 11.14
C LYS A 71 11.15 0.15 12.49
N ASN A 72 11.79 -1.00 12.64
CA ASN A 72 11.67 -1.91 13.78
C ASN A 72 10.28 -2.59 13.93
N TYR A 73 9.40 -2.52 12.93
CA TYR A 73 8.17 -3.30 12.90
C TYR A 73 8.50 -4.79 12.93
N PHE A 74 7.93 -5.50 13.90
CA PHE A 74 8.27 -6.92 14.13
C PHE A 74 7.24 -7.84 13.48
N VAL A 75 7.72 -8.77 12.66
CA VAL A 75 6.94 -9.87 12.11
C VAL A 75 7.57 -11.20 12.53
N LYS A 76 6.74 -12.07 13.10
CA LYS A 76 7.19 -13.41 13.51
C LYS A 76 7.67 -14.18 12.28
N GLY A 77 8.91 -14.67 12.33
CA GLY A 77 9.56 -15.39 11.23
C GLY A 77 10.44 -14.53 10.33
N ALA A 78 10.16 -13.22 10.19
CA ALA A 78 10.98 -12.28 9.43
C ALA A 78 11.86 -11.38 10.32
N GLY A 79 11.50 -11.21 11.60
CA GLY A 79 12.22 -10.34 12.53
C GLY A 79 11.75 -8.88 12.47
N ARG A 80 12.67 -7.94 12.70
CA ARG A 80 12.36 -6.49 12.64
C ARG A 80 12.75 -5.93 11.27
N PHE A 81 11.84 -5.15 10.67
CA PHE A 81 12.18 -4.43 9.42
C PHE A 81 13.25 -3.36 9.73
N PRO A 82 14.38 -3.35 8.99
CA PRO A 82 15.53 -2.54 9.39
C PRO A 82 15.46 -1.07 8.96
N ALA A 83 14.53 -0.69 8.09
CA ALA A 83 14.48 0.60 7.42
C ALA A 83 13.15 1.35 7.65
N SER A 84 13.07 2.59 7.22
CA SER A 84 11.89 3.44 7.30
C SER A 84 11.00 3.32 6.07
N LEU A 85 11.64 3.16 4.90
CA LEU A 85 11.04 3.07 3.57
C LEU A 85 11.28 1.67 3.00
N CYS A 86 10.25 1.03 2.43
CA CYS A 86 10.44 -0.11 1.56
C CYS A 86 10.83 0.39 0.15
N VAL A 87 11.90 -0.16 -0.42
CA VAL A 87 12.36 0.19 -1.77
C VAL A 87 12.47 -1.07 -2.61
N SER A 88 11.44 -1.34 -3.39
CA SER A 88 11.31 -2.58 -4.17
C SER A 88 11.59 -2.30 -5.65
N VAL A 89 12.57 -3.00 -6.24
CA VAL A 89 13.09 -2.70 -7.59
C VAL A 89 12.70 -3.82 -8.57
N ASN A 90 12.06 -3.45 -9.67
CA ASN A 90 11.75 -4.31 -10.81
C ASN A 90 10.76 -5.47 -10.49
N GLU A 91 11.29 -6.66 -10.23
CA GLU A 91 10.52 -7.85 -9.83
C GLU A 91 10.24 -7.92 -8.32
N GLU A 92 10.82 -7.04 -7.53
CA GLU A 92 10.51 -6.89 -6.12
C GLU A 92 9.18 -6.14 -6.00
N LEU A 93 8.19 -6.78 -5.38
CA LEU A 93 6.82 -6.26 -5.30
C LEU A 93 6.67 -5.28 -4.15
N VAL A 94 6.96 -5.75 -2.92
CA VAL A 94 6.85 -4.98 -1.67
C VAL A 94 7.94 -5.40 -0.68
N HIS A 95 8.10 -4.62 0.39
CA HIS A 95 9.00 -4.87 1.52
C HIS A 95 10.49 -4.99 1.12
N GLY A 96 10.89 -4.42 -0.01
CA GLY A 96 12.30 -4.37 -0.40
C GLY A 96 13.14 -3.62 0.63
N ILE A 97 14.18 -4.27 1.16
CA ILE A 97 15.08 -3.65 2.13
C ILE A 97 16.06 -2.71 1.40
N PRO A 98 16.10 -1.41 1.76
CA PRO A 98 17.10 -0.48 1.22
C PRO A 98 18.52 -0.91 1.55
N HIS A 99 19.46 -0.69 0.61
CA HIS A 99 20.85 -1.08 0.76
C HIS A 99 21.80 -0.11 0.05
N ASP A 100 22.97 0.18 0.63
CA ASP A 100 24.00 1.07 0.05
C ASP A 100 24.57 0.57 -1.26
N GLN A 101 24.65 -0.75 -1.44
CA GLN A 101 25.17 -1.36 -2.67
C GLN A 101 24.09 -1.54 -3.75
N ARG A 102 22.81 -1.30 -3.46
CA ARG A 102 21.73 -1.37 -4.44
C ARG A 102 21.56 -0.02 -5.13
N VAL A 103 22.22 0.14 -6.26
CA VAL A 103 22.19 1.36 -7.08
C VAL A 103 21.13 1.23 -8.16
N LEU A 104 20.23 2.21 -8.27
CA LEU A 104 19.20 2.28 -9.31
C LEU A 104 19.84 2.56 -10.69
N LYS A 105 19.36 1.87 -11.72
CA LYS A 105 19.86 1.94 -13.08
C LYS A 105 18.82 2.54 -14.03
N ASN A 106 19.28 3.14 -15.11
CA ASN A 106 18.40 3.59 -16.17
C ASN A 106 17.57 2.41 -16.72
N GLY A 107 16.26 2.56 -16.78
CA GLY A 107 15.33 1.51 -17.19
C GLY A 107 14.75 0.67 -16.06
N ASP A 108 15.18 0.87 -14.80
CA ASP A 108 14.49 0.27 -13.64
C ASP A 108 13.12 0.92 -13.41
N ILE A 109 12.23 0.18 -12.73
CA ILE A 109 11.10 0.75 -12.03
C ILE A 109 11.29 0.47 -10.54
N VAL A 110 10.86 1.39 -9.68
CA VAL A 110 11.03 1.27 -8.23
C VAL A 110 9.74 1.63 -7.52
N SER A 111 9.26 0.75 -6.66
CA SER A 111 8.15 1.01 -5.74
C SER A 111 8.73 1.51 -4.42
N LEU A 112 8.25 2.66 -3.99
CA LEU A 112 8.54 3.29 -2.71
C LEU A 112 7.29 3.17 -1.86
N ASP A 113 7.43 2.60 -0.67
CA ASP A 113 6.31 2.36 0.24
C ASP A 113 6.73 2.81 1.65
N LEU A 114 5.94 3.72 2.23
CA LEU A 114 6.27 4.44 3.45
C LEU A 114 5.06 4.54 4.37
N GLY A 115 5.25 4.15 5.62
CA GLY A 115 4.28 4.35 6.67
C GLY A 115 4.70 5.44 7.66
N ALA A 116 3.75 6.22 8.16
CA ALA A 116 3.96 7.25 9.16
C ALA A 116 3.11 7.03 10.40
N ASN A 117 3.66 7.39 11.56
CA ASN A 117 2.93 7.53 12.81
C ASN A 117 3.03 8.98 13.28
N TYR A 118 1.90 9.67 13.36
CA TYR A 118 1.78 11.01 13.92
C TYR A 118 0.83 10.99 15.12
N LYS A 119 1.37 11.23 16.32
CA LYS A 119 0.61 11.24 17.60
C LYS A 119 -0.24 9.98 17.81
N GLY A 120 0.32 8.79 17.50
CA GLY A 120 -0.36 7.51 17.66
C GLY A 120 -1.32 7.14 16.53
N ILE A 121 -1.42 7.94 15.46
CA ILE A 121 -2.24 7.64 14.28
C ILE A 121 -1.34 7.29 13.10
N PHE A 122 -1.63 6.13 12.52
CA PHE A 122 -0.87 5.53 11.42
C PHE A 122 -1.52 5.82 10.07
N THR A 123 -0.68 6.07 9.08
CA THR A 123 -1.05 6.19 7.66
C THR A 123 -0.03 5.45 6.82
N ASP A 124 -0.47 4.97 5.65
CA ASP A 124 0.33 4.20 4.71
C ASP A 124 0.16 4.71 3.28
N MET A 125 1.24 4.67 2.48
CA MET A 125 1.22 5.14 1.11
C MET A 125 2.37 4.55 0.29
N ALA A 126 2.05 4.06 -0.91
CA ALA A 126 3.05 3.61 -1.86
C ALA A 126 2.88 4.21 -3.26
N MET A 127 3.99 4.26 -3.99
CA MET A 127 4.02 4.64 -5.40
C MET A 127 5.15 3.98 -6.15
N THR A 128 4.92 3.66 -7.43
CA THR A 128 5.97 3.15 -8.33
C THR A 128 6.43 4.25 -9.28
N CYS A 129 7.74 4.41 -9.40
CA CYS A 129 8.40 5.38 -10.27
C CYS A 129 9.29 4.70 -11.31
N GLY A 130 9.43 5.33 -12.49
CA GLY A 130 10.45 4.95 -13.46
C GLY A 130 11.80 5.60 -13.16
N VAL A 131 12.88 4.88 -13.39
CA VAL A 131 14.25 5.37 -13.20
C VAL A 131 14.84 5.74 -14.57
N GLY A 132 14.98 7.04 -14.84
CA GLY A 132 15.42 7.52 -16.15
C GLY A 132 14.47 7.16 -17.27
N LYS A 133 14.97 6.61 -18.39
CA LYS A 133 14.15 6.19 -19.54
C LYS A 133 13.72 4.74 -19.41
N ILE A 134 12.44 4.51 -19.12
CA ILE A 134 11.82 3.17 -18.99
C ILE A 134 11.08 2.75 -20.27
N LYS A 135 10.82 1.45 -20.41
CA LYS A 135 10.08 0.85 -21.53
C LYS A 135 8.61 1.31 -21.55
N LEU A 136 7.97 1.25 -22.71
CA LEU A 136 6.55 1.59 -22.85
C LEU A 136 5.64 0.65 -22.04
N GLU A 137 5.99 -0.63 -21.96
CA GLU A 137 5.29 -1.62 -21.15
C GLU A 137 5.32 -1.28 -19.66
N ASP A 138 6.49 -0.87 -19.14
CA ASP A 138 6.64 -0.43 -17.74
C ASP A 138 5.83 0.85 -17.47
N LYS A 139 5.82 1.80 -18.42
CA LYS A 139 4.97 3.00 -18.32
C LYS A 139 3.49 2.63 -18.25
N LYS A 140 3.06 1.66 -19.08
CA LYS A 140 1.67 1.17 -19.10
C LYS A 140 1.34 0.48 -17.78
N LEU A 141 2.23 -0.39 -17.25
CA LEU A 141 2.05 -1.05 -15.96
C LEU A 141 1.87 -0.03 -14.82
N ILE A 142 2.78 0.94 -14.70
CA ILE A 142 2.72 2.02 -13.70
C ILE A 142 1.41 2.80 -13.82
N SER A 143 1.05 3.21 -15.05
CA SER A 143 -0.16 3.98 -15.29
C SER A 143 -1.43 3.21 -14.94
N VAL A 144 -1.53 1.93 -15.32
CA VAL A 144 -2.69 1.08 -15.02
C VAL A 144 -2.82 0.88 -13.51
N THR A 145 -1.73 0.61 -12.80
CA THR A 145 -1.75 0.40 -11.34
C THR A 145 -2.17 1.68 -10.60
N LYS A 146 -1.65 2.83 -11.01
CA LYS A 146 -2.08 4.13 -10.46
C LYS A 146 -3.55 4.41 -10.75
N ASN A 147 -3.96 4.25 -12.01
CA ASN A 147 -5.33 4.56 -12.44
C ASN A 147 -6.36 3.66 -11.75
N VAL A 148 -6.09 2.36 -11.58
CA VAL A 148 -7.04 1.48 -10.88
C VAL A 148 -7.20 1.88 -9.42
N LEU A 149 -6.14 2.31 -8.72
CA LEU A 149 -6.24 2.86 -7.37
C LEU A 149 -7.17 4.09 -7.37
N GLU A 150 -6.92 5.07 -8.23
CA GLU A 150 -7.72 6.29 -8.30
C GLU A 150 -9.20 6.01 -8.64
N GLN A 151 -9.46 5.09 -9.58
CA GLN A 151 -10.84 4.73 -9.96
C GLN A 151 -11.54 3.92 -8.87
N SER A 152 -10.83 3.01 -8.20
CA SER A 152 -11.39 2.24 -7.09
C SER A 152 -11.80 3.13 -5.91
N ILE A 153 -10.98 4.13 -5.57
CA ILE A 153 -11.31 5.10 -4.53
C ILE A 153 -12.57 5.92 -4.89
N LYS A 154 -12.76 6.29 -6.16
CA LYS A 154 -13.95 7.05 -6.62
C LYS A 154 -15.25 6.28 -6.44
N ILE A 155 -15.24 4.96 -6.58
CA ILE A 155 -16.43 4.13 -6.41
C ILE A 155 -16.67 3.69 -4.97
N LEU A 156 -15.64 3.83 -4.11
CA LEU A 156 -15.71 3.39 -2.71
C LEU A 156 -16.73 4.20 -1.94
N LYS A 157 -17.70 3.52 -1.33
CA LYS A 157 -18.76 4.13 -0.51
C LYS A 157 -19.28 3.16 0.54
N PRO A 158 -19.87 3.66 1.63
CA PRO A 158 -20.52 2.80 2.61
C PRO A 158 -21.67 2.00 1.98
N GLY A 159 -21.89 0.80 2.51
CA GLY A 159 -22.89 -0.15 1.99
C GLY A 159 -22.38 -1.07 0.87
N MET A 160 -21.21 -0.78 0.27
CA MET A 160 -20.58 -1.67 -0.72
C MET A 160 -19.98 -2.89 -0.02
N GLN A 161 -20.09 -4.07 -0.63
CA GLN A 161 -19.38 -5.24 -0.13
C GLN A 161 -17.92 -5.24 -0.62
N ILE A 162 -17.00 -5.69 0.22
CA ILE A 162 -15.56 -5.71 -0.08
C ILE A 162 -15.26 -6.57 -1.33
N GLY A 163 -16.04 -7.62 -1.58
CA GLY A 163 -15.93 -8.45 -2.77
C GLY A 163 -16.35 -7.75 -4.06
N ASP A 164 -17.31 -6.80 -4.00
CA ASP A 164 -17.68 -5.96 -5.15
C ASP A 164 -16.54 -4.99 -5.47
N PHE A 165 -15.92 -4.42 -4.43
CA PHE A 165 -14.78 -3.53 -4.55
C PHE A 165 -13.58 -4.23 -5.18
N GLY A 166 -13.16 -5.39 -4.64
CA GLY A 166 -12.07 -6.18 -5.19
C GLY A 166 -12.35 -6.70 -6.61
N ASN A 167 -13.61 -7.08 -6.91
CA ASN A 167 -14.01 -7.48 -8.26
C ASN A 167 -13.84 -6.35 -9.29
N PHE A 168 -14.14 -5.11 -8.92
CA PHE A 168 -13.90 -3.96 -9.78
C PHE A 168 -12.41 -3.81 -10.10
N ILE A 169 -11.53 -3.85 -9.09
CA ILE A 169 -10.08 -3.72 -9.24
C ILE A 169 -9.54 -4.83 -10.17
N GLU A 170 -9.90 -6.09 -9.89
CA GLU A 170 -9.46 -7.24 -10.66
C GLU A 170 -9.85 -7.12 -12.14
N ASN A 171 -11.11 -6.78 -12.43
CA ASN A 171 -11.58 -6.64 -13.81
C ASN A 171 -10.90 -5.48 -14.54
N TYR A 172 -10.66 -4.36 -13.86
CA TYR A 172 -9.93 -3.22 -14.44
C TYR A 172 -8.52 -3.63 -14.87
N ILE A 173 -7.78 -4.33 -14.00
CA ILE A 173 -6.43 -4.80 -14.25
C ILE A 173 -6.40 -5.82 -15.39
N LYS A 174 -7.29 -6.82 -15.36
CA LYS A 174 -7.42 -7.85 -16.41
C LYS A 174 -7.73 -7.25 -17.79
N ASN A 175 -8.66 -6.31 -17.86
CA ASN A 175 -9.04 -5.64 -19.11
C ASN A 175 -7.90 -4.81 -19.70
N ALA A 176 -6.95 -4.34 -18.86
CA ALA A 176 -5.75 -3.67 -19.30
C ALA A 176 -4.64 -4.61 -19.79
N GLY A 177 -4.83 -5.95 -19.62
CA GLY A 177 -3.88 -6.99 -20.02
C GLY A 177 -2.81 -7.30 -18.98
N PHE A 178 -3.08 -7.02 -17.69
CA PHE A 178 -2.19 -7.28 -16.57
C PHE A 178 -2.80 -8.27 -15.56
N VAL A 179 -2.02 -8.64 -14.56
CA VAL A 179 -2.41 -9.64 -13.55
C VAL A 179 -2.43 -9.00 -12.17
N VAL A 180 -3.52 -9.21 -11.42
CA VAL A 180 -3.64 -8.80 -10.02
C VAL A 180 -2.93 -9.80 -9.11
N ILE A 181 -2.17 -9.30 -8.13
CA ILE A 181 -1.57 -10.12 -7.07
C ILE A 181 -2.66 -10.55 -6.09
N ARG A 182 -2.58 -11.81 -5.60
CA ARG A 182 -3.60 -12.41 -4.74
C ARG A 182 -3.13 -12.75 -3.33
N ASP A 183 -1.82 -12.90 -3.15
CA ASP A 183 -1.22 -13.32 -1.86
C ASP A 183 -1.08 -12.16 -0.87
N LEU A 184 -1.22 -10.92 -1.36
CA LEU A 184 -1.14 -9.69 -0.58
C LEU A 184 -2.39 -8.84 -0.85
N VAL A 185 -2.85 -8.16 0.18
CA VAL A 185 -4.11 -7.42 0.18
C VAL A 185 -3.98 -6.15 1.02
N GLY A 186 -4.80 -5.16 0.72
CA GLY A 186 -4.96 -3.98 1.56
C GLY A 186 -5.54 -4.31 2.94
N HIS A 187 -5.56 -3.35 3.82
CA HIS A 187 -5.89 -3.56 5.23
C HIS A 187 -6.56 -2.34 5.88
N GLY A 188 -7.10 -2.52 7.06
CA GLY A 188 -7.43 -1.40 7.93
C GLY A 188 -6.15 -0.73 8.46
N VAL A 189 -6.20 0.59 8.71
CA VAL A 189 -5.08 1.38 9.25
C VAL A 189 -5.62 2.47 10.18
N GLY A 190 -4.77 3.17 10.89
CA GLY A 190 -5.16 4.29 11.77
C GLY A 190 -4.68 4.12 13.19
N LEU A 191 -5.24 3.21 13.99
CA LEU A 191 -4.78 2.97 15.37
C LEU A 191 -3.59 2.02 15.45
N ALA A 192 -3.31 1.28 14.39
CA ALA A 192 -2.10 0.48 14.20
C ALA A 192 -1.71 0.49 12.72
N PRO A 193 -0.49 0.06 12.35
CA PRO A 193 -0.07 -0.01 10.95
C PRO A 193 -0.96 -0.93 10.12
N HIS A 194 -1.32 -2.09 10.67
CA HIS A 194 -2.18 -3.08 10.02
C HIS A 194 -3.28 -3.50 10.99
N THR A 195 -4.52 -3.40 10.54
CA THR A 195 -5.71 -3.85 11.28
C THR A 195 -6.68 -4.54 10.32
N GLU A 196 -7.69 -5.20 10.87
CA GLU A 196 -8.86 -5.60 10.08
C GLU A 196 -9.63 -4.34 9.59
N PRO A 197 -10.33 -4.44 8.46
CA PRO A 197 -10.49 -5.62 7.64
C PRO A 197 -9.37 -5.78 6.59
N GLN A 198 -9.21 -6.98 6.05
CA GLN A 198 -8.48 -7.17 4.80
C GLN A 198 -9.24 -6.52 3.64
N VAL A 199 -8.52 -5.91 2.70
CA VAL A 199 -9.05 -5.22 1.51
C VAL A 199 -8.47 -5.86 0.23
N PRO A 200 -9.00 -7.02 -0.22
CA PRO A 200 -8.48 -7.70 -1.39
C PRO A 200 -8.67 -6.89 -2.69
N ASN A 201 -7.67 -6.98 -3.57
CA ASN A 201 -7.71 -6.42 -4.93
C ASN A 201 -8.43 -7.34 -5.94
N PHE A 202 -9.11 -8.36 -5.45
CA PHE A 202 -9.91 -9.33 -6.22
C PHE A 202 -11.12 -9.74 -5.38
N GLY A 203 -12.14 -10.30 -6.03
CA GLY A 203 -13.30 -10.72 -5.25
C GLY A 203 -14.47 -11.22 -6.06
N GLN A 204 -15.47 -11.72 -5.34
CA GLN A 204 -16.76 -12.14 -5.90
C GLN A 204 -17.84 -11.13 -5.53
N LYS A 205 -18.64 -10.75 -6.52
CA LYS A 205 -19.78 -9.83 -6.31
C LYS A 205 -20.75 -10.37 -5.23
N GLY A 206 -21.19 -9.46 -4.38
CA GLY A 206 -22.12 -9.78 -3.30
C GLY A 206 -21.51 -10.60 -2.17
N LYS A 207 -20.18 -10.62 -2.00
CA LYS A 207 -19.48 -11.37 -0.95
C LYS A 207 -18.58 -10.49 -0.09
N GLY A 208 -18.28 -11.00 1.10
CA GLY A 208 -17.39 -10.37 2.06
C GLY A 208 -18.10 -9.42 2.99
N ILE A 209 -17.34 -8.62 3.71
CA ILE A 209 -17.86 -7.64 4.67
C ILE A 209 -18.47 -6.44 3.95
N VAL A 210 -19.34 -5.73 4.65
CA VAL A 210 -19.87 -4.44 4.20
C VAL A 210 -18.90 -3.34 4.64
N ILE A 211 -18.55 -2.45 3.71
CA ILE A 211 -17.75 -1.26 3.97
C ILE A 211 -18.65 -0.26 4.71
N GLU A 212 -18.18 0.27 5.82
CA GLU A 212 -18.94 1.16 6.70
C GLU A 212 -18.30 2.54 6.80
N GLU A 213 -19.11 3.56 7.06
CA GLU A 213 -18.65 4.92 7.37
C GLU A 213 -17.72 4.92 8.58
N GLY A 214 -16.62 5.63 8.49
CA GLY A 214 -15.58 5.76 9.52
C GLY A 214 -14.47 4.75 9.41
N MET A 215 -14.54 3.76 8.52
CA MET A 215 -13.42 2.88 8.22
C MET A 215 -12.25 3.67 7.63
N VAL A 216 -11.05 3.38 8.12
CA VAL A 216 -9.79 3.89 7.55
C VAL A 216 -9.07 2.70 6.91
N LEU A 217 -8.86 2.76 5.61
CA LEU A 217 -8.38 1.63 4.81
C LEU A 217 -7.14 2.02 4.02
N ALA A 218 -6.17 1.12 3.97
CA ALA A 218 -5.10 1.09 2.99
C ALA A 218 -5.62 0.36 1.75
N ILE A 219 -5.71 1.08 0.64
CA ILE A 219 -6.10 0.53 -0.67
C ILE A 219 -4.87 0.49 -1.53
N GLU A 220 -4.42 -0.72 -1.87
CA GLU A 220 -3.10 -0.96 -2.42
C GLU A 220 -3.12 -1.99 -3.57
N PRO A 221 -3.60 -1.65 -4.76
CA PRO A 221 -3.49 -2.54 -5.90
C PRO A 221 -2.03 -2.85 -6.24
N MET A 222 -1.74 -4.14 -6.28
CA MET A 222 -0.48 -4.72 -6.69
C MET A 222 -0.67 -5.46 -8.01
N VAL A 223 0.11 -5.10 -9.02
CA VAL A 223 -0.09 -5.54 -10.41
C VAL A 223 1.21 -6.06 -11.00
N SER A 224 1.14 -7.15 -11.75
CA SER A 224 2.28 -7.70 -12.49
C SER A 224 1.98 -7.89 -13.97
N THR A 225 3.04 -8.08 -14.77
CA THR A 225 2.92 -8.24 -16.24
C THR A 225 2.53 -9.65 -16.68
N LEU A 226 2.76 -10.69 -15.86
CA LEU A 226 2.66 -12.07 -16.35
C LEU A 226 1.91 -13.02 -15.41
N SER A 227 2.27 -13.07 -14.12
CA SER A 227 1.76 -14.03 -13.13
C SER A 227 1.51 -13.37 -11.80
N HIS A 228 0.62 -13.93 -10.98
CA HIS A 228 0.39 -13.45 -9.61
C HIS A 228 1.31 -14.10 -8.57
N GLU A 229 2.10 -15.12 -8.96
CA GLU A 229 2.90 -15.91 -8.03
C GLU A 229 4.07 -15.11 -7.46
N VAL A 230 4.16 -15.11 -6.14
CA VAL A 230 5.20 -14.41 -5.38
C VAL A 230 5.98 -15.36 -4.48
N LYS A 231 7.16 -14.94 -4.07
CA LYS A 231 8.00 -15.65 -3.09
C LYS A 231 8.74 -14.66 -2.21
N THR A 232 9.01 -15.05 -0.97
CA THR A 232 9.88 -14.29 -0.08
C THR A 232 11.35 -14.50 -0.48
N ALA A 233 12.12 -13.44 -0.52
CA ALA A 233 13.56 -13.49 -0.76
C ALA A 233 14.31 -14.03 0.47
N LYS A 234 15.63 -14.27 0.32
CA LYS A 234 16.47 -14.82 1.40
C LYS A 234 16.63 -13.88 2.60
N ASP A 235 16.35 -12.59 2.44
CA ASP A 235 16.37 -11.61 3.52
C ASP A 235 15.19 -11.73 4.50
N GLY A 236 14.22 -12.59 4.18
CA GLY A 236 13.05 -12.87 5.00
C GLY A 236 11.92 -11.82 4.88
N TRP A 237 12.14 -10.71 4.16
CA TRP A 237 11.19 -9.59 4.04
C TRP A 237 10.74 -9.32 2.61
N THR A 238 11.67 -9.16 1.69
CA THR A 238 11.37 -8.78 0.31
C THR A 238 10.48 -9.83 -0.36
N ILE A 239 9.29 -9.41 -0.79
CA ILE A 239 8.38 -10.23 -1.59
C ILE A 239 8.65 -9.92 -3.06
N LYS A 240 8.92 -10.94 -3.86
CA LYS A 240 9.23 -10.79 -5.27
C LYS A 240 8.50 -11.78 -6.16
N MET A 241 8.35 -11.40 -7.41
CA MET A 241 7.73 -12.23 -8.42
C MET A 241 8.55 -13.50 -8.70
N VAL A 242 7.88 -14.67 -8.73
CA VAL A 242 8.55 -15.98 -8.91
C VAL A 242 9.33 -16.04 -10.21
N GLN A 243 8.75 -15.52 -11.32
CA GLN A 243 9.33 -15.59 -12.66
C GLN A 243 10.18 -14.35 -13.00
N GLY A 244 10.42 -13.43 -12.06
CA GLY A 244 11.24 -12.24 -12.27
C GLY A 244 10.61 -11.17 -13.16
N GLN A 245 9.29 -11.25 -13.39
CA GLN A 245 8.56 -10.24 -14.18
C GLN A 245 8.38 -8.93 -13.44
N ARG A 246 8.15 -7.85 -14.18
CA ARG A 246 7.88 -6.51 -13.64
C ARG A 246 6.57 -6.47 -12.85
N CYS A 247 6.56 -5.70 -11.76
CA CYS A 247 5.39 -5.44 -10.95
C CYS A 247 5.36 -3.98 -10.49
N ALA A 248 4.18 -3.50 -10.13
CA ALA A 248 3.97 -2.15 -9.62
C ALA A 248 3.00 -2.17 -8.44
N HIS A 249 3.20 -1.24 -7.52
CA HIS A 249 2.42 -1.03 -6.32
C HIS A 249 2.09 0.45 -6.17
N PHE A 250 0.83 0.76 -5.94
CA PHE A 250 0.35 2.10 -5.56
C PHE A 250 -0.61 1.95 -4.40
N GLU A 251 -0.57 2.90 -3.47
CA GLU A 251 -1.36 2.84 -2.26
C GLU A 251 -1.77 4.22 -1.77
N HIS A 252 -2.97 4.27 -1.21
CA HIS A 252 -3.45 5.39 -0.41
C HIS A 252 -4.17 4.93 0.85
N THR A 253 -3.93 5.63 1.97
CA THR A 253 -4.83 5.62 3.11
C THR A 253 -6.07 6.44 2.77
N VAL A 254 -7.26 5.84 2.96
CA VAL A 254 -8.56 6.46 2.71
C VAL A 254 -9.44 6.37 3.93
N LEU A 255 -10.22 7.42 4.19
CA LEU A 255 -11.31 7.43 5.17
C LEU A 255 -12.64 7.26 4.43
N VAL A 256 -13.42 6.26 4.80
CA VAL A 256 -14.80 6.08 4.29
C VAL A 256 -15.70 7.12 4.93
N THR A 257 -16.32 7.97 4.12
CA THR A 257 -17.25 9.02 4.54
C THR A 257 -18.70 8.59 4.33
N LYS A 258 -19.66 9.43 4.71
CA LYS A 258 -21.11 9.16 4.51
C LYS A 258 -21.50 8.86 3.06
N THR A 259 -20.82 9.45 2.10
CA THR A 259 -21.23 9.41 0.68
C THR A 259 -20.15 8.86 -0.26
N GLY A 260 -18.95 8.57 0.25
CA GLY A 260 -17.82 8.12 -0.58
C GLY A 260 -16.56 7.90 0.25
N ALA A 261 -15.40 8.32 -0.27
CA ALA A 261 -14.12 8.18 0.40
C ALA A 261 -13.29 9.47 0.30
N GLU A 262 -12.59 9.80 1.38
CA GLU A 262 -11.61 10.88 1.47
C GLU A 262 -10.21 10.28 1.37
N VAL A 263 -9.41 10.70 0.38
CA VAL A 263 -7.98 10.35 0.31
C VAL A 263 -7.23 11.13 1.39
N ILE A 264 -6.60 10.43 2.30
CA ILE A 264 -5.86 10.99 3.43
C ILE A 264 -4.42 11.33 3.03
N THR A 265 -3.78 10.48 2.24
CA THR A 265 -2.39 10.59 1.78
C THR A 265 -2.30 11.29 0.40
N LYS A 266 -2.61 12.59 0.34
CA LYS A 266 -2.63 13.40 -0.90
C LYS A 266 -1.75 14.65 -0.82
#